data_600b1b045892272cd4f403b5f73aaa26
#
_entry.id   600b1b045892272cd4f403b5f73aaa26
#
_cell.length_a   1.000
_cell.length_b   1.000
_cell.length_c   1.000
_cell.angle_alpha   90.00
_cell.angle_beta   90.00
_cell.angle_gamma   90.00
#
_symmetry.space_group_name_H-M   'P 1'
#
loop_
_entity.id
_entity.type
_entity.pdbx_description
1 polymer ?
#
loop_
_entity_poly.entity_id
_entity_poly.type
_entity_poly.pdbx_seq_one_letter_code
_entity_poly.pdbx_strand_id
1 'polypeptide(L)'
;MTGLAVVDTGTTYSTMGQMVILALIQLGGLGITTYSSLIFFLWRRRVSITDRLAVGQALLHDPSFHLGTFLQRVVVVVLCIEFSGAAALFIFGEGRIDVYAAIFHAISAFCNAGFGLMPDNLVSFRDNVGVNATIMLLIIFGGLGFSVLDECLSALRDRSVRLSRHSRLVLRTSALLIVGGAAAIWCIEAWRSGNGMSRADLVLPALFQSVSARTAGFNTIDLGAVTHTTLLVIIFLMFVGGSPGSCAGGIKTTTFRVLAGFVTAQFKGRRQIILMDRAVDRATIEKALTLFLFATLTVVGGVTILTLTTDAVVDPSAPRFDYIDLL
;
A
#
# COMPACT_ATOMS: atom_id res chain seq x y z
N MET A 1 -8.59 1.99 4.69
CA MET A 1 -8.21 1.71 3.30
C MET A 1 -7.56 0.34 3.32
N THR A 2 -7.84 -0.56 2.47
CA THR A 2 -7.35 -1.94 2.25
C THR A 2 -8.44 -2.78 1.59
N GLY A 3 -9.55 -2.11 1.15
CA GLY A 3 -10.58 -2.74 0.33
C GLY A 3 -11.41 -3.85 0.99
N LEU A 4 -11.33 -3.95 2.31
CA LEU A 4 -12.18 -4.89 3.05
C LEU A 4 -13.58 -4.29 3.15
N ALA A 5 -14.45 -4.68 2.24
CA ALA A 5 -15.85 -4.28 2.19
C ALA A 5 -16.73 -5.48 2.54
N VAL A 6 -17.71 -5.26 3.42
CA VAL A 6 -18.71 -6.29 3.80
C VAL A 6 -19.71 -6.52 2.66
N VAL A 7 -19.85 -5.53 1.77
CA VAL A 7 -20.76 -5.57 0.62
C VAL A 7 -20.03 -5.15 -0.65
N ASP A 8 -20.46 -5.71 -1.78
CA ASP A 8 -19.91 -5.37 -3.07
C ASP A 8 -20.25 -3.91 -3.42
N THR A 9 -19.22 -3.12 -3.72
CA THR A 9 -19.36 -1.69 -3.99
C THR A 9 -20.11 -1.43 -5.30
N GLY A 10 -19.90 -2.28 -6.31
CA GLY A 10 -20.49 -2.11 -7.63
C GLY A 10 -21.99 -2.35 -7.67
N THR A 11 -22.48 -3.33 -6.91
CA THR A 11 -23.88 -3.76 -6.95
C THR A 11 -24.73 -3.16 -5.84
N THR A 12 -24.16 -2.91 -4.65
CA THR A 12 -24.92 -2.46 -3.48
C THR A 12 -25.14 -0.94 -3.46
N TYR A 13 -24.14 -0.16 -3.95
CA TYR A 13 -24.24 1.29 -3.92
C TYR A 13 -24.72 1.85 -5.25
N SER A 14 -25.62 2.84 -5.18
CA SER A 14 -26.01 3.65 -6.35
C SER A 14 -24.79 4.39 -6.91
N THR A 15 -24.84 4.82 -8.17
CA THR A 15 -23.78 5.62 -8.81
C THR A 15 -23.39 6.84 -7.97
N MET A 16 -24.38 7.49 -7.33
CA MET A 16 -24.10 8.61 -6.44
C MET A 16 -23.31 8.17 -5.20
N GLY A 17 -23.65 7.03 -4.59
CA GLY A 17 -22.90 6.44 -3.49
C GLY A 17 -21.46 6.09 -3.87
N GLN A 18 -21.28 5.50 -5.05
CA GLN A 18 -19.96 5.19 -5.60
C GLN A 18 -19.11 6.46 -5.83
N MET A 19 -19.72 7.56 -6.33
CA MET A 19 -19.04 8.85 -6.47
C MET A 19 -18.61 9.44 -5.12
N VAL A 20 -19.45 9.32 -4.10
CA VAL A 20 -19.10 9.76 -2.74
C VAL A 20 -17.94 8.94 -2.20
N ILE A 21 -17.96 7.61 -2.37
CA ILE A 21 -16.85 6.73 -1.99
C ILE A 21 -15.57 7.13 -2.72
N LEU A 22 -15.64 7.36 -4.03
CA LEU A 22 -14.50 7.78 -4.84
C LEU A 22 -13.92 9.11 -4.36
N ALA A 23 -14.75 10.10 -4.06
CA ALA A 23 -14.33 11.37 -3.50
C ALA A 23 -13.63 11.19 -2.13
N LEU A 24 -14.17 10.34 -1.27
CA LEU A 24 -13.56 10.02 0.02
C LEU A 24 -12.22 9.27 -0.13
N ILE A 25 -12.12 8.36 -1.10
CA ILE A 25 -10.86 7.68 -1.43
C ILE A 25 -9.81 8.70 -1.86
N GLN A 26 -10.14 9.60 -2.78
CA GLN A 26 -9.23 10.63 -3.28
C GLN A 26 -8.78 11.58 -2.15
N LEU A 27 -9.72 12.04 -1.33
CA LEU A 27 -9.41 12.89 -0.18
C LEU A 27 -8.54 12.15 0.86
N GLY A 28 -8.85 10.90 1.14
CA GLY A 28 -8.10 10.08 2.10
C GLY A 28 -6.71 9.68 1.59
N GLY A 29 -6.56 9.38 0.30
CA GLY A 29 -5.30 8.94 -0.30
C GLY A 29 -4.22 10.02 -0.26
N LEU A 30 -4.55 11.25 -0.64
CA LEU A 30 -3.60 12.37 -0.54
C LEU A 30 -3.29 12.79 0.92
N GLY A 31 -4.10 12.32 1.87
CA GLY A 31 -3.92 12.59 3.30
C GLY A 31 -4.45 13.95 3.74
N ILE A 32 -5.09 13.96 4.91
CA ILE A 32 -5.72 15.16 5.49
C ILE A 32 -4.71 16.31 5.66
N THR A 33 -3.46 15.99 6.03
CA THR A 33 -2.39 16.97 6.20
C THR A 33 -2.01 17.68 4.90
N THR A 34 -2.02 16.96 3.77
CA THR A 34 -1.73 17.50 2.44
C THR A 34 -2.85 18.44 2.01
N TYR A 35 -4.12 18.05 2.19
CA TYR A 35 -5.26 18.90 1.87
C TYR A 35 -5.38 20.12 2.77
N SER A 36 -5.22 19.97 4.07
CA SER A 36 -5.26 21.14 4.98
C SER A 36 -4.19 22.15 4.59
N SER A 37 -2.98 21.70 4.30
CA SER A 37 -1.90 22.58 3.86
C SER A 37 -2.18 23.21 2.50
N LEU A 38 -2.78 22.48 1.56
CA LEU A 38 -3.19 22.99 0.25
C LEU A 38 -4.29 24.05 0.38
N ILE A 39 -5.31 23.81 1.20
CA ILE A 39 -6.40 24.76 1.46
C ILE A 39 -5.85 26.05 2.09
N PHE A 40 -4.98 25.95 3.10
CA PHE A 40 -4.33 27.11 3.70
C PHE A 40 -3.48 27.89 2.70
N PHE A 41 -2.78 27.19 1.80
CA PHE A 41 -2.01 27.80 0.73
C PHE A 41 -2.90 28.53 -0.29
N LEU A 42 -3.99 27.89 -0.76
CA LEU A 42 -4.94 28.48 -1.72
C LEU A 42 -5.67 29.70 -1.12
N TRP A 43 -6.00 29.67 0.16
CA TRP A 43 -6.65 30.80 0.83
C TRP A 43 -5.67 31.90 1.25
N ARG A 44 -4.40 31.84 0.83
CA ARG A 44 -3.35 32.82 1.13
C ARG A 44 -3.21 33.15 2.63
N ARG A 45 -3.71 32.30 3.52
CA ARG A 45 -3.46 32.45 4.97
C ARG A 45 -2.06 31.94 5.28
N ARG A 46 -1.33 32.70 6.12
CA ARG A 46 0.01 32.28 6.59
C ARG A 46 -0.14 30.97 7.36
N VAL A 47 0.41 29.89 6.82
CA VAL A 47 0.48 28.60 7.54
C VAL A 47 1.33 28.82 8.79
N SER A 48 0.82 28.40 9.96
CA SER A 48 1.56 28.48 11.22
C SER A 48 2.90 27.74 11.08
N ILE A 49 3.93 28.24 11.78
CA ILE A 49 5.26 27.60 11.82
C ILE A 49 5.11 26.15 12.35
N THR A 50 4.21 25.93 13.29
CA THR A 50 3.91 24.61 13.88
C THR A 50 3.34 23.64 12.83
N ASP A 51 2.42 24.11 11.97
CA ASP A 51 1.84 23.29 10.90
C ASP A 51 2.86 23.01 9.80
N ARG A 52 3.73 23.97 9.47
CA ARG A 52 4.86 23.78 8.55
C ARG A 52 5.83 22.71 9.08
N LEU A 53 6.14 22.73 10.37
CA LEU A 53 7.00 21.74 11.00
C LEU A 53 6.35 20.36 11.03
N ALA A 54 5.05 20.26 11.34
CA ALA A 54 4.32 19.01 11.35
C ALA A 54 4.26 18.35 9.95
N VAL A 55 3.94 19.14 8.92
CA VAL A 55 3.92 18.66 7.52
C VAL A 55 5.34 18.39 7.01
N GLY A 56 6.31 19.23 7.36
CA GLY A 56 7.72 19.04 7.03
C GLY A 56 8.30 17.76 7.66
N GLN A 57 7.95 17.46 8.89
CA GLN A 57 8.36 16.20 9.56
C GLN A 57 7.65 14.97 9.01
N ALA A 58 6.39 15.09 8.59
CA ALA A 58 5.63 13.99 8.03
C ALA A 58 6.00 13.67 6.56
N LEU A 59 6.32 14.70 5.77
CA LEU A 59 6.53 14.57 4.32
C LEU A 59 7.97 14.85 3.89
N LEU A 60 8.71 15.72 4.59
CA LEU A 60 9.99 16.26 4.15
C LEU A 60 10.94 16.42 5.34
N HIS A 61 12.14 15.91 5.21
CA HIS A 61 13.21 16.05 6.20
C HIS A 61 14.02 17.36 6.05
N ASP A 62 13.52 18.34 5.26
CA ASP A 62 14.23 19.57 4.95
C ASP A 62 13.37 20.83 5.21
N PRO A 63 13.79 21.78 6.09
CA PRO A 63 13.01 22.96 6.47
C PRO A 63 13.01 24.11 5.43
N SER A 64 13.80 24.05 4.36
CA SER A 64 13.93 25.12 3.35
C SER A 64 12.92 25.03 2.19
N PHE A 65 11.96 24.14 2.25
CA PHE A 65 11.06 23.79 1.16
C PHE A 65 9.89 24.78 0.99
N HIS A 66 9.61 25.18 -0.26
CA HIS A 66 8.41 25.93 -0.63
C HIS A 66 7.20 24.98 -0.65
N LEU A 67 6.59 24.76 0.50
CA LEU A 67 5.51 23.79 0.73
C LEU A 67 4.39 23.88 -0.30
N GLY A 68 3.98 25.11 -0.67
CA GLY A 68 2.88 25.30 -1.64
C GLY A 68 3.21 24.79 -3.04
N THR A 69 4.40 25.07 -3.54
CA THR A 69 4.83 24.61 -4.87
C THR A 69 4.98 23.09 -4.90
N PHE A 70 5.47 22.48 -3.80
CA PHE A 70 5.55 21.04 -3.66
C PHE A 70 4.17 20.40 -3.70
N LEU A 71 3.21 20.92 -2.90
CA LEU A 71 1.85 20.39 -2.85
C LEU A 71 1.13 20.47 -4.20
N GLN A 72 1.27 21.60 -4.91
CA GLN A 72 0.71 21.72 -6.27
C GLN A 72 1.32 20.69 -7.22
N ARG A 73 2.64 20.49 -7.17
CA ARG A 73 3.33 19.49 -7.99
C ARG A 73 2.84 18.07 -7.66
N VAL A 74 2.70 17.73 -6.37
CA VAL A 74 2.16 16.44 -5.94
C VAL A 74 0.78 16.20 -6.53
N VAL A 75 -0.15 17.15 -6.40
CA VAL A 75 -1.51 17.00 -6.93
C VAL A 75 -1.49 16.80 -8.45
N VAL A 76 -0.72 17.58 -9.19
CA VAL A 76 -0.61 17.44 -10.65
C VAL A 76 -0.05 16.07 -11.03
N VAL A 77 1.03 15.62 -10.37
CA VAL A 77 1.65 14.31 -10.62
C VAL A 77 0.68 13.18 -10.33
N VAL A 78 -0.06 13.25 -9.22
CA VAL A 78 -1.08 12.25 -8.85
C VAL A 78 -2.15 12.16 -9.93
N LEU A 79 -2.75 13.30 -10.31
CA LEU A 79 -3.78 13.33 -11.34
C LEU A 79 -3.27 12.80 -12.70
N CYS A 80 -2.03 13.12 -13.07
CA CYS A 80 -1.42 12.59 -14.29
C CYS A 80 -1.25 11.06 -14.24
N ILE A 81 -0.81 10.52 -13.10
CA ILE A 81 -0.64 9.06 -12.93
C ILE A 81 -2.01 8.37 -12.95
N GLU A 82 -2.99 8.90 -12.21
CA GLU A 82 -4.35 8.35 -12.16
C GLU A 82 -5.01 8.38 -13.54
N PHE A 83 -4.92 9.50 -14.26
CA PHE A 83 -5.48 9.62 -15.61
C PHE A 83 -4.80 8.66 -16.61
N SER A 84 -3.46 8.56 -16.57
CA SER A 84 -2.73 7.62 -17.43
C SER A 84 -3.07 6.17 -17.09
N GLY A 85 -3.24 5.87 -15.80
CA GLY A 85 -3.70 4.56 -15.33
C GLY A 85 -5.11 4.23 -15.79
N ALA A 86 -6.05 5.18 -15.69
CA ALA A 86 -7.41 5.01 -16.19
C ALA A 86 -7.44 4.76 -17.70
N ALA A 87 -6.68 5.54 -18.48
CA ALA A 87 -6.55 5.32 -19.91
C ALA A 87 -5.99 3.93 -20.25
N ALA A 88 -4.95 3.50 -19.53
CA ALA A 88 -4.38 2.16 -19.70
C ALA A 88 -5.38 1.05 -19.35
N LEU A 89 -6.12 1.18 -18.24
CA LEU A 89 -7.16 0.22 -17.86
C LEU A 89 -8.30 0.14 -18.89
N PHE A 90 -8.70 1.26 -19.45
CA PHE A 90 -9.71 1.29 -20.51
C PHE A 90 -9.22 0.57 -21.78
N ILE A 91 -7.95 0.81 -22.17
CA ILE A 91 -7.36 0.18 -23.37
C ILE A 91 -7.16 -1.33 -23.15
N PHE A 92 -6.56 -1.73 -22.03
CA PHE A 92 -6.26 -3.15 -21.75
C PHE A 92 -7.46 -3.94 -21.21
N GLY A 93 -8.55 -3.26 -20.83
CA GLY A 93 -9.78 -3.89 -20.35
C GLY A 93 -10.60 -4.61 -21.40
N GLU A 94 -10.21 -4.55 -22.70
CA GLU A 94 -10.82 -5.30 -23.80
C GLU A 94 -12.35 -5.10 -23.89
N GLY A 95 -12.83 -3.88 -23.62
CA GLY A 95 -14.24 -3.55 -23.61
C GLY A 95 -15.05 -4.03 -22.41
N ARG A 96 -14.41 -4.74 -21.45
CA ARG A 96 -15.04 -5.18 -20.19
C ARG A 96 -14.93 -4.14 -19.07
N ILE A 97 -14.07 -3.14 -19.24
CA ILE A 97 -13.89 -2.02 -18.30
C ILE A 97 -14.37 -0.75 -19.03
N ASP A 98 -15.48 -0.19 -18.58
CA ASP A 98 -15.99 1.08 -19.11
C ASP A 98 -15.17 2.26 -18.56
N VAL A 99 -15.38 3.47 -19.10
CA VAL A 99 -14.62 4.67 -18.72
C VAL A 99 -14.78 4.98 -17.22
N TYR A 100 -15.99 4.82 -16.67
CA TYR A 100 -16.24 5.10 -15.26
C TYR A 100 -15.50 4.10 -14.35
N ALA A 101 -15.59 2.82 -14.66
CA ALA A 101 -14.88 1.77 -13.94
C ALA A 101 -13.35 1.95 -14.04
N ALA A 102 -12.83 2.33 -15.22
CA ALA A 102 -11.41 2.59 -15.39
C ALA A 102 -10.91 3.73 -14.48
N ILE A 103 -11.66 4.84 -14.41
CA ILE A 103 -11.34 5.96 -13.53
C ILE A 103 -11.42 5.53 -12.05
N PHE A 104 -12.50 4.83 -11.69
CA PHE A 104 -12.71 4.36 -10.31
C PHE A 104 -11.57 3.45 -9.85
N HIS A 105 -11.23 2.43 -10.65
CA HIS A 105 -10.16 1.50 -10.31
C HIS A 105 -8.77 2.16 -10.32
N ALA A 106 -8.52 3.11 -11.22
CA ALA A 106 -7.24 3.82 -11.24
C ALA A 106 -7.03 4.65 -9.97
N ILE A 107 -8.02 5.42 -9.54
CA ILE A 107 -7.99 6.21 -8.31
C ILE A 107 -7.88 5.29 -7.09
N SER A 108 -8.72 4.24 -7.05
CA SER A 108 -8.72 3.27 -5.96
C SER A 108 -7.37 2.56 -5.81
N ALA A 109 -6.74 2.16 -6.93
CA ALA A 109 -5.45 1.50 -6.95
C ALA A 109 -4.32 2.44 -6.53
N PHE A 110 -4.27 3.66 -7.05
CA PHE A 110 -3.27 4.65 -6.67
C PHE A 110 -3.37 5.03 -5.19
N CYS A 111 -4.59 5.23 -4.70
CA CYS A 111 -4.84 5.54 -3.29
C CYS A 111 -4.69 4.34 -2.36
N ASN A 112 -4.34 3.15 -2.88
CA ASN A 112 -4.28 1.89 -2.12
C ASN A 112 -5.59 1.65 -1.32
N ALA A 113 -6.73 1.90 -1.95
CA ALA A 113 -8.03 1.80 -1.30
C ALA A 113 -8.67 0.41 -1.43
N GLY A 114 -8.43 -0.29 -2.55
CA GLY A 114 -8.88 -1.65 -2.78
C GLY A 114 -10.35 -1.83 -3.12
N PHE A 115 -11.08 -0.73 -3.27
CA PHE A 115 -12.47 -0.78 -3.71
C PHE A 115 -12.53 -0.98 -5.23
N GLY A 116 -13.35 -1.92 -5.67
CA GLY A 116 -13.64 -2.18 -7.08
C GLY A 116 -15.13 -2.11 -7.36
N LEU A 117 -15.50 -1.95 -8.64
CA LEU A 117 -16.88 -1.99 -9.11
C LEU A 117 -17.27 -3.37 -9.67
N MET A 118 -16.31 -4.30 -9.73
CA MET A 118 -16.52 -5.66 -10.21
C MET A 118 -16.84 -6.58 -9.02
N PRO A 119 -17.84 -7.49 -9.17
CA PRO A 119 -18.27 -8.38 -8.09
C PRO A 119 -17.17 -9.32 -7.60
N ASP A 120 -16.29 -9.75 -8.51
CA ASP A 120 -15.17 -10.65 -8.25
C ASP A 120 -13.82 -9.94 -8.03
N ASN A 121 -13.85 -8.62 -7.76
CA ASN A 121 -12.68 -7.76 -7.72
C ASN A 121 -11.95 -7.76 -9.08
N LEU A 122 -10.79 -8.39 -9.22
CA LEU A 122 -10.04 -8.51 -10.48
C LEU A 122 -9.76 -9.98 -10.88
N VAL A 123 -10.51 -10.94 -10.31
CA VAL A 123 -10.31 -12.38 -10.60
C VAL A 123 -10.56 -12.66 -12.08
N SER A 124 -11.58 -12.07 -12.69
CA SER A 124 -11.87 -12.17 -14.13
C SER A 124 -10.75 -11.64 -15.04
N PHE A 125 -9.81 -10.84 -14.50
CA PHE A 125 -8.66 -10.30 -15.23
C PHE A 125 -7.34 -10.97 -14.82
N ARG A 126 -7.38 -12.13 -14.15
CA ARG A 126 -6.21 -12.84 -13.65
C ARG A 126 -5.08 -12.97 -14.67
N ASP A 127 -5.44 -13.33 -15.90
CA ASP A 127 -4.46 -13.62 -16.97
C ASP A 127 -4.19 -12.41 -17.88
N ASN A 128 -4.90 -11.30 -17.68
CA ASN A 128 -4.69 -10.07 -18.44
C ASN A 128 -3.49 -9.28 -17.91
N VAL A 129 -2.34 -9.46 -18.56
CA VAL A 129 -1.07 -8.82 -18.17
C VAL A 129 -1.18 -7.29 -18.16
N GLY A 130 -1.90 -6.69 -19.11
CA GLY A 130 -2.03 -5.23 -19.23
C GLY A 130 -2.77 -4.62 -18.04
N VAL A 131 -3.93 -5.18 -17.67
CA VAL A 131 -4.71 -4.74 -16.50
C VAL A 131 -3.91 -4.95 -15.22
N ASN A 132 -3.34 -6.15 -15.04
CA ASN A 132 -2.55 -6.48 -13.85
C ASN A 132 -1.34 -5.55 -13.69
N ALA A 133 -0.57 -5.33 -14.74
CA ALA A 133 0.60 -4.43 -14.70
C ALA A 133 0.19 -2.99 -14.37
N THR A 134 -0.90 -2.50 -14.96
CA THR A 134 -1.40 -1.14 -14.70
C THR A 134 -1.79 -0.97 -13.23
N ILE A 135 -2.59 -1.88 -12.68
CA ILE A 135 -3.01 -1.84 -11.26
C ILE A 135 -1.78 -1.94 -10.34
N MET A 136 -0.87 -2.89 -10.59
CA MET A 136 0.36 -3.02 -9.79
C MET A 136 1.20 -1.75 -9.80
N LEU A 137 1.39 -1.11 -10.96
CA LEU A 137 2.14 0.14 -11.06
C LEU A 137 1.47 1.28 -10.29
N LEU A 138 0.14 1.41 -10.38
CA LEU A 138 -0.62 2.40 -9.62
C LEU A 138 -0.45 2.20 -8.12
N ILE A 139 -0.58 0.96 -7.62
CA ILE A 139 -0.38 0.60 -6.22
C ILE A 139 1.05 0.93 -5.77
N ILE A 140 2.05 0.57 -6.57
CA ILE A 140 3.46 0.84 -6.25
C ILE A 140 3.69 2.35 -6.15
N PHE A 141 3.23 3.14 -7.13
CA PHE A 141 3.41 4.59 -7.11
C PHE A 141 2.70 5.24 -5.92
N GLY A 142 1.47 4.84 -5.62
CA GLY A 142 0.74 5.30 -4.43
C GLY A 142 1.41 4.92 -3.11
N GLY A 143 2.07 3.75 -3.06
CA GLY A 143 2.76 3.21 -1.87
C GLY A 143 4.19 3.69 -1.65
N LEU A 144 4.86 4.33 -2.63
CA LEU A 144 6.25 4.79 -2.51
C LEU A 144 6.41 6.06 -1.66
N GLY A 145 5.37 6.90 -1.60
CA GLY A 145 5.41 8.20 -0.95
C GLY A 145 5.74 9.35 -1.91
N PHE A 146 5.06 10.48 -1.69
CA PHE A 146 5.09 11.62 -2.62
C PHE A 146 6.48 12.26 -2.76
N SER A 147 7.27 12.31 -1.69
CA SER A 147 8.64 12.83 -1.73
C SER A 147 9.56 11.93 -2.57
N VAL A 148 9.41 10.62 -2.46
CA VAL A 148 10.18 9.65 -3.26
C VAL A 148 9.80 9.73 -4.72
N LEU A 149 8.49 9.86 -5.02
CA LEU A 149 8.00 10.05 -6.39
C LEU A 149 8.54 11.33 -7.03
N ASP A 150 8.50 12.47 -6.30
CA ASP A 150 9.01 13.75 -6.80
C ASP A 150 10.53 13.68 -7.07
N GLU A 151 11.30 13.05 -6.19
CA GLU A 151 12.74 12.82 -6.42
C GLU A 151 12.99 11.89 -7.62
N CYS A 152 12.22 10.81 -7.77
CA CYS A 152 12.36 9.90 -8.92
C CYS A 152 12.05 10.61 -10.23
N LEU A 153 10.97 11.38 -10.30
CA LEU A 153 10.60 12.16 -11.48
C LEU A 153 11.64 13.22 -11.80
N SER A 154 12.17 13.90 -10.78
CA SER A 154 13.23 14.89 -10.94
C SER A 154 14.52 14.25 -11.47
N ALA A 155 14.90 13.08 -10.96
CA ALA A 155 16.07 12.34 -11.42
C ALA A 155 15.93 11.78 -12.85
N LEU A 156 14.70 11.45 -13.27
CA LEU A 156 14.41 11.05 -14.65
C LEU A 156 14.52 12.24 -15.62
N ARG A 157 14.12 13.44 -15.18
CA ARG A 157 14.17 14.66 -15.97
C ARG A 157 15.58 15.26 -16.05
N ASP A 158 16.31 15.19 -14.95
CA ASP A 158 17.67 15.71 -14.82
C ASP A 158 18.59 14.65 -14.18
N ARG A 159 19.48 14.10 -14.99
CA ARG A 159 20.45 13.06 -14.56
C ARG A 159 21.47 13.54 -13.53
N SER A 160 21.57 14.85 -13.30
CA SER A 160 22.44 15.41 -12.26
C SER A 160 21.85 15.23 -10.86
N VAL A 161 20.54 15.07 -10.75
CA VAL A 161 19.83 14.89 -9.49
C VAL A 161 20.07 13.47 -8.96
N ARG A 162 20.72 13.38 -7.80
CA ARG A 162 20.95 12.11 -7.12
C ARG A 162 19.85 11.85 -6.10
N LEU A 163 19.30 10.62 -6.14
CA LEU A 163 18.33 10.17 -5.15
C LEU A 163 18.90 10.27 -3.73
N SER A 164 18.11 10.81 -2.82
CA SER A 164 18.41 10.87 -1.38
C SER A 164 18.63 9.47 -0.80
N ARG A 165 19.25 9.40 0.36
CA ARG A 165 19.41 8.12 1.09
C ARG A 165 18.06 7.55 1.49
N HIS A 166 17.11 8.42 1.85
CA HIS A 166 15.74 8.04 2.17
C HIS A 166 15.08 7.34 0.98
N SER A 167 15.09 7.95 -0.20
CA SER A 167 14.46 7.40 -1.41
C SER A 167 15.11 6.08 -1.83
N ARG A 168 16.45 5.98 -1.76
CA ARG A 168 17.14 4.71 -2.02
C ARG A 168 16.78 3.60 -1.04
N LEU A 169 16.62 3.93 0.25
CA LEU A 169 16.22 2.96 1.27
C LEU A 169 14.78 2.49 1.01
N VAL A 170 13.87 3.41 0.74
CA VAL A 170 12.47 3.10 0.42
C VAL A 170 12.37 2.21 -0.81
N LEU A 171 13.00 2.59 -1.93
CA LEU A 171 12.97 1.82 -3.18
C LEU A 171 13.54 0.41 -2.99
N ARG A 172 14.70 0.27 -2.34
CA ARG A 172 15.31 -1.03 -2.09
C ARG A 172 14.45 -1.91 -1.18
N THR A 173 13.89 -1.34 -0.13
CA THR A 173 13.05 -2.10 0.81
C THR A 173 11.73 -2.51 0.16
N SER A 174 11.11 -1.61 -0.62
CA SER A 174 9.88 -1.91 -1.36
C SER A 174 10.12 -3.01 -2.41
N ALA A 175 11.19 -2.91 -3.19
CA ALA A 175 11.54 -3.93 -4.17
C ALA A 175 11.82 -5.30 -3.51
N LEU A 176 12.54 -5.31 -2.39
CA LEU A 176 12.83 -6.54 -1.65
C LEU A 176 11.55 -7.20 -1.12
N LEU A 177 10.61 -6.42 -0.58
CA LEU A 177 9.33 -6.94 -0.08
C LEU A 177 8.46 -7.47 -1.23
N ILE A 178 8.38 -6.74 -2.36
CA ILE A 178 7.59 -7.16 -3.52
C ILE A 178 8.17 -8.46 -4.12
N VAL A 179 9.46 -8.47 -4.42
CA VAL A 179 10.10 -9.63 -5.07
C VAL A 179 10.16 -10.81 -4.10
N GLY A 180 10.52 -10.56 -2.84
CA GLY A 180 10.57 -11.61 -1.81
C GLY A 180 9.20 -12.19 -1.51
N GLY A 181 8.17 -11.35 -1.39
CA GLY A 181 6.79 -11.79 -1.20
C GLY A 181 6.27 -12.59 -2.40
N ALA A 182 6.48 -12.08 -3.62
CA ALA A 182 6.09 -12.79 -4.84
C ALA A 182 6.78 -14.16 -4.97
N ALA A 183 8.08 -14.22 -4.69
CA ALA A 183 8.83 -15.48 -4.71
C ALA A 183 8.32 -16.46 -3.65
N ALA A 184 8.02 -15.98 -2.44
CA ALA A 184 7.49 -16.83 -1.37
C ALA A 184 6.11 -17.39 -1.74
N ILE A 185 5.18 -16.54 -2.19
CA ILE A 185 3.83 -16.96 -2.63
C ILE A 185 3.95 -17.94 -3.79
N TRP A 186 4.75 -17.63 -4.80
CA TRP A 186 4.96 -18.50 -5.94
C TRP A 186 5.55 -19.86 -5.54
N CYS A 187 6.58 -19.90 -4.70
CA CYS A 187 7.18 -21.14 -4.24
C CYS A 187 6.18 -22.03 -3.48
N ILE A 188 5.37 -21.42 -2.58
CA ILE A 188 4.39 -22.15 -1.77
C ILE A 188 3.30 -22.75 -2.67
N GLU A 189 2.71 -21.93 -3.55
CA GLU A 189 1.63 -22.38 -4.44
C GLU A 189 2.16 -23.33 -5.52
N ALA A 190 3.36 -23.13 -6.06
CA ALA A 190 3.98 -24.05 -7.02
C ALA A 190 4.34 -25.41 -6.40
N TRP A 191 4.66 -25.45 -5.10
CA TRP A 191 4.87 -26.72 -4.36
C TRP A 191 3.55 -27.50 -4.22
N ARG A 192 2.44 -26.78 -3.97
CA ARG A 192 1.10 -27.39 -3.86
C ARG A 192 0.52 -27.82 -5.21
N SER A 193 0.88 -27.16 -6.30
CA SER A 193 0.31 -27.34 -7.64
C SER A 193 0.69 -28.71 -8.28
N GLY A 194 0.46 -29.81 -7.53
CA GLY A 194 0.31 -31.13 -8.15
C GLY A 194 -0.93 -31.25 -9.05
N ASN A 195 -1.76 -30.23 -9.15
CA ASN A 195 -3.10 -30.23 -9.75
C ASN A 195 -3.20 -29.48 -11.09
N GLY A 196 -2.26 -29.71 -12.01
CA GLY A 196 -2.50 -29.37 -13.43
C GLY A 196 -2.31 -27.92 -13.87
N MET A 197 -2.09 -26.97 -12.96
CA MET A 197 -1.77 -25.59 -13.33
C MET A 197 -0.27 -25.46 -13.67
N SER A 198 0.05 -24.78 -14.77
CA SER A 198 1.45 -24.52 -15.12
C SER A 198 2.08 -23.60 -14.05
N ARG A 199 3.31 -23.91 -13.63
CA ARG A 199 4.07 -23.04 -12.70
C ARG A 199 4.26 -21.64 -13.25
N ALA A 200 4.25 -21.47 -14.57
CA ALA A 200 4.35 -20.19 -15.24
C ALA A 200 3.10 -19.33 -15.00
N ASP A 201 1.91 -19.92 -14.97
CA ASP A 201 0.62 -19.21 -14.79
C ASP A 201 0.44 -18.68 -13.37
N LEU A 202 1.25 -19.16 -12.42
CA LEU A 202 1.25 -18.68 -11.03
C LEU A 202 2.11 -17.44 -10.81
N VAL A 203 3.00 -17.07 -11.75
CA VAL A 203 3.95 -15.98 -11.57
C VAL A 203 3.23 -14.63 -11.49
N LEU A 204 2.32 -14.37 -12.44
CA LEU A 204 1.60 -13.09 -12.48
C LEU A 204 0.68 -12.91 -11.26
N PRO A 205 -0.15 -13.88 -10.87
CA PRO A 205 -0.95 -13.78 -9.64
C PRO A 205 -0.10 -13.65 -8.38
N ALA A 206 1.02 -14.36 -8.24
CA ALA A 206 1.90 -14.25 -7.08
C ALA A 206 2.54 -12.86 -6.98
N LEU A 207 2.96 -12.29 -8.11
CA LEU A 207 3.49 -10.92 -8.16
C LEU A 207 2.40 -9.91 -7.82
N PHE A 208 1.21 -10.06 -8.42
CA PHE A 208 0.06 -9.19 -8.15
C PHE A 208 -0.31 -9.22 -6.66
N GLN A 209 -0.44 -10.41 -6.08
CA GLN A 209 -0.81 -10.56 -4.69
C GLN A 209 0.24 -9.99 -3.73
N SER A 210 1.53 -10.15 -4.05
CA SER A 210 2.61 -9.54 -3.27
C SER A 210 2.58 -8.00 -3.29
N VAL A 211 2.23 -7.40 -4.42
CA VAL A 211 2.06 -5.95 -4.53
C VAL A 211 0.81 -5.50 -3.80
N SER A 212 -0.31 -6.19 -4.01
CA SER A 212 -1.61 -5.84 -3.44
C SER A 212 -1.67 -6.02 -1.92
N ALA A 213 -1.04 -7.05 -1.38
CA ALA A 213 -0.97 -7.30 0.07
C ALA A 213 -0.38 -6.11 0.85
N ARG A 214 0.40 -5.24 0.20
CA ARG A 214 0.93 -4.03 0.84
C ARG A 214 -0.13 -2.93 0.97
N THR A 215 -1.26 -3.30 1.55
CA THR A 215 -2.41 -2.45 1.91
C THR A 215 -3.20 -1.88 0.74
N ALA A 216 -3.17 -2.54 -0.43
CA ALA A 216 -3.96 -2.11 -1.59
C ALA A 216 -5.32 -2.78 -1.69
N GLY A 217 -5.44 -4.08 -1.35
CA GLY A 217 -6.73 -4.78 -1.21
C GLY A 217 -7.35 -5.33 -2.49
N PHE A 218 -6.68 -5.24 -3.63
CA PHE A 218 -7.11 -5.90 -4.86
C PHE A 218 -6.66 -7.37 -4.88
N ASN A 219 -7.45 -8.24 -5.49
CA ASN A 219 -7.10 -9.65 -5.67
C ASN A 219 -7.45 -10.12 -7.08
N THR A 220 -6.59 -10.99 -7.62
CA THR A 220 -6.76 -11.69 -8.89
C THR A 220 -6.90 -13.20 -8.70
N ILE A 221 -6.86 -13.65 -7.46
CA ILE A 221 -7.07 -15.03 -7.04
C ILE A 221 -8.09 -15.05 -5.91
N ASP A 222 -8.82 -16.14 -5.81
CA ASP A 222 -9.69 -16.35 -4.65
C ASP A 222 -8.82 -16.65 -3.42
N LEU A 223 -8.86 -15.75 -2.44
CA LEU A 223 -8.10 -15.88 -1.19
C LEU A 223 -8.58 -17.04 -0.32
N GLY A 224 -9.83 -17.47 -0.46
CA GLY A 224 -10.34 -18.65 0.22
C GLY A 224 -9.77 -19.98 -0.34
N ALA A 225 -9.22 -19.96 -1.56
CA ALA A 225 -8.65 -21.13 -2.20
C ALA A 225 -7.13 -21.29 -2.04
N VAL A 226 -6.43 -20.30 -1.48
CA VAL A 226 -4.97 -20.36 -1.25
C VAL A 226 -4.61 -21.15 0.01
N THR A 227 -3.33 -21.49 0.17
CA THR A 227 -2.87 -22.22 1.36
C THR A 227 -2.82 -21.30 2.59
N HIS A 228 -3.03 -21.86 3.78
CA HIS A 228 -2.81 -21.14 5.04
C HIS A 228 -1.38 -20.55 5.16
N THR A 229 -0.38 -21.24 4.59
CA THR A 229 0.99 -20.73 4.54
C THR A 229 1.09 -19.48 3.66
N THR A 230 0.40 -19.45 2.52
CA THR A 230 0.31 -18.26 1.67
C THR A 230 -0.41 -17.12 2.40
N LEU A 231 -1.49 -17.41 3.13
CA LEU A 231 -2.19 -16.40 3.95
C LEU A 231 -1.27 -15.79 5.01
N LEU A 232 -0.44 -16.59 5.68
CA LEU A 232 0.55 -16.05 6.64
C LEU A 232 1.57 -15.10 5.97
N VAL A 233 2.02 -15.41 4.75
CA VAL A 233 2.90 -14.51 3.98
C VAL A 233 2.15 -13.21 3.64
N ILE A 234 0.91 -13.30 3.21
CA ILE A 234 0.06 -12.14 2.88
C ILE A 234 -0.14 -11.28 4.13
N ILE A 235 -0.50 -11.86 5.28
CA ILE A 235 -0.66 -11.16 6.57
C ILE A 235 0.63 -10.42 6.94
N PHE A 236 1.79 -11.07 6.81
CA PHE A 236 3.07 -10.40 7.05
C PHE A 236 3.30 -9.22 6.12
N LEU A 237 2.99 -9.36 4.83
CA LEU A 237 3.11 -8.27 3.85
C LEU A 237 2.12 -7.13 4.12
N MET A 238 0.90 -7.43 4.58
CA MET A 238 -0.10 -6.44 5.00
C MET A 238 0.36 -5.66 6.22
N PHE A 239 1.01 -6.33 7.18
CA PHE A 239 1.56 -5.68 8.36
C PHE A 239 2.69 -4.70 8.01
N VAL A 240 3.54 -5.04 7.00
CA VAL A 240 4.57 -4.14 6.46
C VAL A 240 4.04 -3.41 5.23
N GLY A 241 3.32 -2.32 5.46
CA GLY A 241 2.66 -1.53 4.43
C GLY A 241 3.59 -0.66 3.57
N GLY A 242 3.12 0.53 3.24
CA GLY A 242 3.83 1.47 2.37
C GLY A 242 4.91 2.30 3.05
N SER A 243 5.40 3.28 2.31
CA SER A 243 6.47 4.18 2.75
C SER A 243 5.92 5.41 3.49
N PRO A 244 6.73 6.15 4.24
CA PRO A 244 6.30 7.41 4.83
C PRO A 244 5.81 8.39 3.76
N GLY A 245 4.72 9.12 4.05
CA GLY A 245 4.14 10.07 3.10
C GLY A 245 3.53 9.44 1.86
N SER A 246 3.06 8.19 1.96
CA SER A 246 2.33 7.46 0.91
C SER A 246 0.86 7.28 1.26
N CYS A 247 0.06 6.88 0.28
CA CYS A 247 -1.35 6.51 0.47
C CYS A 247 -1.52 5.21 1.26
N ALA A 248 -0.51 4.34 1.31
CA ALA A 248 -0.57 3.02 1.94
C ALA A 248 -0.54 3.09 3.47
N GLY A 249 -1.25 2.17 4.12
CA GLY A 249 -1.28 1.99 5.57
C GLY A 249 -0.12 1.16 6.12
N GLY A 250 -0.34 0.48 7.23
CA GLY A 250 0.61 -0.44 7.86
C GLY A 250 1.85 0.20 8.46
N ILE A 251 2.76 -0.63 9.00
CA ILE A 251 4.07 -0.20 9.45
C ILE A 251 4.90 0.27 8.25
N LYS A 252 5.48 1.47 8.36
CA LYS A 252 6.21 2.06 7.26
C LYS A 252 7.48 1.27 6.91
N THR A 253 7.80 1.19 5.60
CA THR A 253 8.98 0.47 5.11
C THR A 253 10.29 0.90 5.77
N THR A 254 10.40 2.20 6.14
CA THR A 254 11.56 2.72 6.89
C THR A 254 11.63 2.18 8.30
N THR A 255 10.48 2.11 9.00
CA THR A 255 10.38 1.53 10.35
C THR A 255 10.77 0.05 10.32
N PHE A 256 10.21 -0.71 9.37
CA PHE A 256 10.58 -2.12 9.16
C PHE A 256 12.09 -2.28 8.92
N ARG A 257 12.69 -1.41 8.09
CA ARG A 257 14.12 -1.48 7.79
C ARG A 257 14.99 -1.18 9.01
N VAL A 258 14.57 -0.24 9.86
CA VAL A 258 15.26 0.06 11.14
C VAL A 258 15.20 -1.15 12.07
N LEU A 259 14.02 -1.78 12.21
CA LEU A 259 13.84 -2.98 13.04
C LEU A 259 14.64 -4.17 12.52
N ALA A 260 14.61 -4.44 11.22
CA ALA A 260 15.43 -5.49 10.61
C ALA A 260 16.93 -5.23 10.79
N GLY A 261 17.35 -3.96 10.72
CA GLY A 261 18.71 -3.53 11.01
C GLY A 261 19.08 -3.74 12.48
N PHE A 262 18.15 -3.45 13.39
CA PHE A 262 18.34 -3.68 14.84
C PHE A 262 18.54 -5.16 15.14
N VAL A 263 17.64 -6.02 14.68
CA VAL A 263 17.73 -7.47 14.85
C VAL A 263 19.05 -8.00 14.28
N THR A 264 19.41 -7.57 13.06
CA THR A 264 20.66 -8.01 12.41
C THR A 264 21.92 -7.54 13.18
N ALA A 265 21.89 -6.33 13.75
CA ALA A 265 22.99 -5.80 14.55
C ALA A 265 23.17 -6.59 15.84
N GLN A 266 22.06 -6.96 16.51
CA GLN A 266 22.06 -7.80 17.72
C GLN A 266 22.66 -9.18 17.44
N PHE A 267 22.21 -9.87 16.38
CA PHE A 267 22.76 -11.17 16.00
C PHE A 267 24.27 -11.11 15.66
N LYS A 268 24.75 -9.97 15.13
CA LYS A 268 26.17 -9.76 14.80
C LYS A 268 26.98 -9.17 15.96
N GLY A 269 26.40 -8.99 17.14
CA GLY A 269 27.08 -8.40 18.31
C GLY A 269 27.52 -6.93 18.11
N ARG A 270 26.90 -6.21 17.14
CA ARG A 270 27.26 -4.82 16.86
C ARG A 270 26.52 -3.87 17.80
N ARG A 271 27.24 -2.92 18.38
CA ARG A 271 26.66 -1.90 19.27
C ARG A 271 25.88 -0.81 18.54
N GLN A 272 26.10 -0.63 17.24
CA GLN A 272 25.45 0.40 16.42
C GLN A 272 24.81 -0.22 15.19
N ILE A 273 23.63 0.28 14.85
CA ILE A 273 22.91 -0.03 13.62
C ILE A 273 23.41 0.91 12.54
N ILE A 274 23.99 0.36 11.47
CA ILE A 274 24.42 1.14 10.31
C ILE A 274 23.45 0.87 9.17
N LEU A 275 22.73 1.89 8.73
CA LEU A 275 21.87 1.86 7.55
C LEU A 275 22.35 2.89 6.52
N MET A 276 22.60 2.44 5.30
CA MET A 276 23.10 3.32 4.21
C MET A 276 24.31 4.16 4.64
N ASP A 277 25.32 3.53 5.28
CA ASP A 277 26.56 4.13 5.74
C ASP A 277 26.39 5.22 6.81
N ARG A 278 25.27 5.19 7.53
CA ARG A 278 25.06 6.04 8.73
C ARG A 278 24.59 5.22 9.92
N ALA A 279 25.09 5.60 11.08
CA ALA A 279 24.58 5.10 12.35
C ALA A 279 23.16 5.64 12.57
N VAL A 280 22.23 4.76 12.94
CA VAL A 280 20.86 5.12 13.31
C VAL A 280 20.87 5.61 14.74
N ASP A 281 20.24 6.77 14.97
CA ASP A 281 20.10 7.33 16.30
C ASP A 281 19.21 6.46 17.18
N ARG A 282 19.57 6.39 18.48
CA ARG A 282 18.85 5.60 19.48
C ARG A 282 17.38 5.99 19.59
N ALA A 283 17.08 7.29 19.56
CA ALA A 283 15.70 7.79 19.58
C ALA A 283 14.86 7.27 18.39
N THR A 284 15.46 7.12 17.22
CA THR A 284 14.79 6.53 16.03
C THR A 284 14.49 5.05 16.23
N ILE A 285 15.38 4.31 16.87
CA ILE A 285 15.18 2.89 17.18
C ILE A 285 14.06 2.73 18.20
N GLU A 286 14.06 3.52 19.26
CA GLU A 286 13.04 3.50 20.31
C GLU A 286 11.65 3.84 19.73
N LYS A 287 11.55 4.86 18.87
CA LYS A 287 10.30 5.17 18.15
C LYS A 287 9.84 4.01 17.25
N ALA A 288 10.77 3.37 16.53
CA ALA A 288 10.42 2.24 15.66
C ALA A 288 9.91 1.04 16.46
N LEU A 289 10.52 0.73 17.60
CA LEU A 289 10.08 -0.34 18.51
C LEU A 289 8.72 -0.01 19.12
N THR A 290 8.50 1.21 19.57
CA THR A 290 7.22 1.66 20.12
C THR A 290 6.10 1.51 19.09
N LEU A 291 6.31 2.00 17.86
CA LEU A 291 5.33 1.86 16.78
C LEU A 291 5.04 0.40 16.46
N PHE A 292 6.06 -0.47 16.43
CA PHE A 292 5.90 -1.88 16.20
C PHE A 292 5.05 -2.55 17.30
N LEU A 293 5.35 -2.27 18.57
CA LEU A 293 4.59 -2.80 19.71
C LEU A 293 3.13 -2.36 19.67
N PHE A 294 2.87 -1.06 19.47
CA PHE A 294 1.49 -0.58 19.36
C PHE A 294 0.73 -1.20 18.19
N ALA A 295 1.35 -1.30 17.02
CA ALA A 295 0.73 -1.93 15.87
C ALA A 295 0.40 -3.41 16.15
N THR A 296 1.34 -4.16 16.73
CA THR A 296 1.13 -5.56 17.10
C THR A 296 0.02 -5.70 18.13
N LEU A 297 0.02 -4.87 19.19
CA LEU A 297 -1.03 -4.88 20.22
C LEU A 297 -2.41 -4.56 19.62
N THR A 298 -2.47 -3.61 18.68
CA THR A 298 -3.73 -3.24 18.01
C THR A 298 -4.27 -4.41 17.18
N VAL A 299 -3.41 -5.06 16.39
CA VAL A 299 -3.81 -6.22 15.58
C VAL A 299 -4.26 -7.38 16.47
N VAL A 300 -3.42 -7.78 17.44
CA VAL A 300 -3.75 -8.89 18.36
C VAL A 300 -5.01 -8.59 19.15
N GLY A 301 -5.14 -7.37 19.69
CA GLY A 301 -6.34 -6.94 20.42
C GLY A 301 -7.58 -6.94 19.54
N GLY A 302 -7.50 -6.44 18.33
CA GLY A 302 -8.60 -6.46 17.36
C GLY A 302 -9.06 -7.87 17.02
N VAL A 303 -8.12 -8.76 16.70
CA VAL A 303 -8.42 -10.18 16.41
C VAL A 303 -9.04 -10.85 17.63
N THR A 304 -8.50 -10.64 18.84
CA THR A 304 -9.07 -11.20 20.07
C THR A 304 -10.51 -10.74 20.30
N ILE A 305 -10.78 -9.45 20.12
CA ILE A 305 -12.16 -8.92 20.27
C ILE A 305 -13.09 -9.54 19.21
N LEU A 306 -12.65 -9.63 17.95
CA LEU A 306 -13.43 -10.26 16.88
C LEU A 306 -13.73 -11.73 17.20
N THR A 307 -12.73 -12.49 17.62
CA THR A 307 -12.91 -13.90 18.02
C THR A 307 -13.93 -14.04 19.16
N LEU A 308 -13.79 -13.24 20.22
CA LEU A 308 -14.71 -13.27 21.35
C LEU A 308 -16.14 -12.90 20.96
N THR A 309 -16.31 -11.92 20.08
CA THR A 309 -17.65 -11.51 19.62
C THR A 309 -18.26 -12.53 18.66
N THR A 310 -17.45 -13.15 17.81
CA THR A 310 -17.91 -14.19 16.87
C THR A 310 -18.29 -15.46 17.61
N ASP A 311 -17.48 -15.94 18.56
CA ASP A 311 -17.81 -17.11 19.39
C ASP A 311 -19.04 -16.90 20.24
N ALA A 312 -19.37 -15.65 20.62
CA ALA A 312 -20.56 -15.32 21.39
C ALA A 312 -21.88 -15.29 20.56
N VAL A 313 -21.78 -15.11 19.25
CA VAL A 313 -22.92 -14.90 18.35
C VAL A 313 -23.22 -16.12 17.47
N VAL A 314 -22.27 -17.03 17.32
CA VAL A 314 -22.37 -18.13 16.33
C VAL A 314 -23.10 -19.31 16.91
N ASP A 315 -24.15 -19.78 16.18
CA ASP A 315 -24.78 -21.07 16.29
C ASP A 315 -23.71 -22.20 16.30
N PRO A 316 -23.70 -23.12 17.28
CA PRO A 316 -22.71 -24.20 17.35
C PRO A 316 -22.61 -25.09 16.09
N SER A 317 -23.56 -24.98 15.17
CA SER A 317 -23.64 -25.71 13.89
C SER A 317 -23.04 -24.94 12.71
N ALA A 318 -22.68 -23.66 12.85
CA ALA A 318 -22.07 -22.87 11.77
C ALA A 318 -20.56 -23.17 11.63
N PRO A 319 -20.00 -23.11 10.41
CA PRO A 319 -18.56 -23.28 10.23
C PRO A 319 -17.82 -22.20 11.05
N ARG A 320 -16.97 -22.63 11.97
CA ARG A 320 -16.13 -21.72 12.77
C ARG A 320 -15.12 -21.05 11.86
N PHE A 321 -15.02 -19.74 11.95
CA PHE A 321 -13.91 -19.00 11.35
C PHE A 321 -12.62 -19.46 12.01
N ASP A 322 -11.65 -19.88 11.18
CA ASP A 322 -10.34 -20.22 11.72
C ASP A 322 -9.62 -18.93 12.12
N TYR A 323 -8.71 -19.01 13.10
CA TYR A 323 -7.95 -17.85 13.60
C TYR A 323 -7.21 -17.10 12.47
N ILE A 324 -6.88 -17.82 11.40
CA ILE A 324 -6.22 -17.28 10.20
C ILE A 324 -7.17 -16.44 9.33
N ASP A 325 -8.46 -16.74 9.35
CA ASP A 325 -9.49 -16.01 8.58
C ASP A 325 -9.79 -14.62 9.19
N LEU A 326 -9.44 -14.43 10.46
CA LEU A 326 -9.65 -13.18 11.22
C LEU A 326 -8.42 -12.27 11.23
N LEU A 327 -7.22 -12.78 10.88
CA LEU A 327 -5.99 -12.04 10.77
C LEU A 327 -5.84 -11.42 9.39
#